data_45b467c155d0077f06e76fc3335c69b3
#
_entry.id   45b467c155d0077f06e76fc3335c69b3
#
_cell.length_a   1.000
_cell.length_b   1.000
_cell.length_c   1.000
_cell.angle_alpha   90.00
_cell.angle_beta   90.00
_cell.angle_gamma   90.00
#
_symmetry.space_group_name_H-M   'P 1'
#
loop_
_entity.id
_entity.type
_entity.pdbx_description
1 polymer ?
#
loop_
_entity_poly.entity_id
_entity_poly.type
_entity_poly.pdbx_seq_one_letter_code
_entity_poly.pdbx_strand_id
1 'polypeptide(L)'
;MYKRQHAHHVSVEAEVGSVGGNENGLVNGIRYASVADAVEMASTGIDALAAALGSVHGDYVGRPNLNFERMAEIAAATKLPLVLHGASGILDDQIQQAIQLGTAKININTEVNTVWTSAVTKALQAKRSNHDPQPILTAGKQAIAYLVEAKMKAFHVLGKSTRLSSMS
;
A
#
# COMPACT_ATOMS: atom_id res chain seq x y z
N MET A 1 -11.89 7.84 19.51
CA MET A 1 -11.15 8.36 18.35
C MET A 1 -12.07 8.55 17.15
N TYR A 2 -12.76 7.54 16.61
CA TYR A 2 -13.60 7.60 15.39
C TYR A 2 -14.65 8.71 15.36
N LYS A 3 -15.34 8.95 16.48
CA LYS A 3 -16.37 10.00 16.57
C LYS A 3 -15.84 11.40 16.22
N ARG A 4 -14.57 11.68 16.53
CA ARG A 4 -13.94 12.96 16.24
C ARG A 4 -13.59 13.08 14.76
N GLN A 5 -13.05 12.03 14.14
CA GLN A 5 -12.73 12.01 12.72
C GLN A 5 -13.99 12.16 11.87
N HIS A 6 -15.02 11.36 12.14
CA HIS A 6 -16.28 11.41 11.40
C HIS A 6 -17.00 12.76 11.55
N ALA A 7 -16.91 13.42 12.72
CA ALA A 7 -17.44 14.78 12.89
C ALA A 7 -16.75 15.83 12.00
N HIS A 8 -15.56 15.52 11.48
CA HIS A 8 -14.81 16.36 10.55
C HIS A 8 -14.74 15.76 9.12
N HIS A 9 -15.61 14.81 8.79
CA HIS A 9 -15.64 14.11 7.49
C HIS A 9 -14.29 13.45 7.12
N VAL A 10 -13.58 12.93 8.11
CA VAL A 10 -12.32 12.21 7.92
C VAL A 10 -12.57 10.72 8.13
N SER A 11 -12.19 9.90 7.12
CA SER A 11 -12.28 8.45 7.20
C SER A 11 -11.24 7.87 8.17
N VAL A 12 -11.55 6.70 8.73
CA VAL A 12 -10.70 5.97 9.67
C VAL A 12 -10.35 4.61 9.11
N GLU A 13 -9.04 4.33 9.04
CA GLU A 13 -8.50 3.02 8.70
C GLU A 13 -7.93 2.38 9.97
N ALA A 14 -8.12 1.07 10.13
CA ALA A 14 -7.50 0.31 11.20
C ALA A 14 -6.92 -1.00 10.67
N GLU A 15 -5.92 -1.55 11.38
CA GLU A 15 -5.26 -2.82 11.05
C GLU A 15 -5.61 -3.91 12.05
N VAL A 16 -5.83 -5.13 11.53
CA VAL A 16 -6.02 -6.36 12.30
C VAL A 16 -4.94 -7.37 11.93
N GLY A 17 -4.39 -8.03 12.93
CA GLY A 17 -3.20 -8.85 12.80
C GLY A 17 -1.94 -8.02 12.96
N SER A 18 -0.85 -8.48 12.36
CA SER A 18 0.42 -7.74 12.28
C SER A 18 1.10 -8.08 10.97
N VAL A 19 1.31 -7.07 10.14
CA VAL A 19 2.15 -7.18 8.95
C VAL A 19 3.60 -7.37 9.40
N GLY A 20 4.24 -8.43 8.92
CA GLY A 20 5.62 -8.75 9.26
C GLY A 20 6.63 -7.87 8.55
N GLY A 21 7.92 -8.12 8.80
CA GLY A 21 9.03 -7.48 8.11
C GLY A 21 9.68 -6.35 8.90
N ASN A 22 10.39 -5.47 8.19
CA ASN A 22 11.11 -4.34 8.76
C ASN A 22 10.61 -3.04 8.17
N GLU A 23 10.04 -2.19 9.00
CA GLU A 23 9.65 -0.83 8.64
C GLU A 23 10.34 0.17 9.58
N ASN A 24 11.18 1.04 9.00
CA ASN A 24 11.92 2.08 9.74
C ASN A 24 12.72 1.56 10.95
N GLY A 25 13.29 0.35 10.83
CA GLY A 25 14.05 -0.31 11.89
C GLY A 25 13.22 -1.09 12.92
N LEU A 26 11.90 -1.08 12.81
CA LEU A 26 11.01 -1.92 13.62
C LEU A 26 10.80 -3.27 12.91
N VAL A 27 11.25 -4.36 13.55
CA VAL A 27 11.10 -5.72 13.05
C VAL A 27 9.90 -6.38 13.73
N ASN A 28 8.89 -6.74 12.94
CA ASN A 28 7.67 -7.39 13.41
C ASN A 28 7.54 -8.81 12.86
N GLY A 29 7.00 -9.73 13.68
CA GLY A 29 6.53 -11.02 13.21
C GLY A 29 5.17 -10.94 12.54
N ILE A 30 4.89 -11.85 11.61
CA ILE A 30 3.57 -11.96 10.98
C ILE A 30 2.60 -12.57 11.99
N ARG A 31 1.47 -11.89 12.21
CA ARG A 31 0.28 -12.45 12.86
C ARG A 31 -0.91 -12.28 11.94
N TYR A 32 -1.38 -13.39 11.37
CA TYR A 32 -2.51 -13.36 10.44
C TYR A 32 -3.78 -12.84 11.10
N ALA A 33 -4.52 -12.02 10.36
CA ALA A 33 -5.86 -11.58 10.74
C ALA A 33 -6.84 -12.76 10.80
N SER A 34 -7.66 -12.84 11.84
CA SER A 34 -8.80 -13.75 11.88
C SER A 34 -10.07 -13.04 11.38
N VAL A 35 -11.05 -13.81 10.89
CA VAL A 35 -12.36 -13.24 10.49
C VAL A 35 -13.07 -12.64 11.71
N ALA A 36 -12.96 -13.27 12.88
CA ALA A 36 -13.58 -12.79 14.12
C ALA A 36 -13.03 -11.42 14.52
N ASP A 37 -11.68 -11.27 14.57
CA ASP A 37 -11.05 -9.99 14.90
C ASP A 37 -11.39 -8.90 13.87
N ALA A 38 -11.48 -9.28 12.60
CA ALA A 38 -11.86 -8.36 11.52
C ALA A 38 -13.31 -7.84 11.68
N VAL A 39 -14.25 -8.72 12.01
CA VAL A 39 -15.65 -8.35 12.30
C VAL A 39 -15.75 -7.49 13.55
N GLU A 40 -15.03 -7.83 14.62
CA GLU A 40 -14.98 -7.02 15.83
C GLU A 40 -14.45 -5.61 15.52
N MET A 41 -13.34 -5.50 14.78
CA MET A 41 -12.79 -4.20 14.37
C MET A 41 -13.77 -3.42 13.50
N ALA A 42 -14.42 -4.06 12.54
CA ALA A 42 -15.42 -3.42 11.68
C ALA A 42 -16.60 -2.86 12.47
N SER A 43 -17.02 -3.55 13.55
CA SER A 43 -18.12 -3.11 14.42
C SER A 43 -17.83 -1.81 15.18
N THR A 44 -16.56 -1.38 15.23
CA THR A 44 -16.16 -0.10 15.85
C THR A 44 -16.52 1.11 15.00
N GLY A 45 -16.91 0.92 13.73
CA GLY A 45 -17.30 1.99 12.80
C GLY A 45 -16.14 2.61 12.04
N ILE A 46 -15.10 1.83 11.74
CA ILE A 46 -14.03 2.23 10.79
C ILE A 46 -14.56 2.20 9.35
N ASP A 47 -13.88 2.92 8.46
CA ASP A 47 -14.28 3.06 7.05
C ASP A 47 -13.48 2.13 6.11
N ALA A 48 -12.30 1.67 6.53
CA ALA A 48 -11.46 0.75 5.78
C ALA A 48 -10.66 -0.15 6.73
N LEU A 49 -10.42 -1.39 6.30
CA LEU A 49 -9.77 -2.41 7.13
C LEU A 49 -8.50 -2.93 6.46
N ALA A 50 -7.36 -2.75 7.10
CA ALA A 50 -6.13 -3.44 6.76
C ALA A 50 -6.08 -4.78 7.49
N ALA A 51 -6.08 -5.87 6.74
CA ALA A 51 -5.95 -7.22 7.28
C ALA A 51 -4.57 -7.78 6.96
N ALA A 52 -3.84 -8.21 7.98
CA ALA A 52 -2.56 -8.89 7.79
C ALA A 52 -2.78 -10.30 7.22
N LEU A 53 -2.47 -10.49 5.95
CA LEU A 53 -2.78 -11.70 5.18
C LEU A 53 -1.53 -12.32 4.51
N GLY A 54 -0.33 -12.06 5.05
CA GLY A 54 0.92 -12.62 4.58
C GLY A 54 1.80 -11.65 3.81
N SER A 55 1.39 -10.38 3.67
CA SER A 55 2.27 -9.31 3.23
C SER A 55 3.29 -8.94 4.30
N VAL A 56 4.43 -8.37 3.87
CA VAL A 56 5.50 -7.92 4.77
C VAL A 56 5.96 -6.52 4.38
N HIS A 57 6.46 -5.78 5.36
CA HIS A 57 7.15 -4.50 5.14
C HIS A 57 8.61 -4.75 4.76
N GLY A 58 9.13 -3.99 3.79
CA GLY A 58 10.49 -4.17 3.28
C GLY A 58 10.58 -5.18 2.13
N ASP A 59 11.74 -5.82 1.99
CA ASP A 59 12.00 -6.77 0.92
C ASP A 59 11.49 -8.17 1.25
N TYR A 60 10.86 -8.82 0.29
CA TYR A 60 10.43 -10.21 0.42
C TYR A 60 11.61 -11.18 0.27
N VAL A 61 11.66 -12.18 1.15
CA VAL A 61 12.53 -13.34 0.98
C VAL A 61 11.73 -14.41 0.23
N GLY A 62 11.97 -14.52 -1.08
CA GLY A 62 11.21 -15.42 -1.95
C GLY A 62 9.92 -14.81 -2.49
N ARG A 63 9.00 -15.66 -2.98
CA ARG A 63 7.72 -15.23 -3.55
C ARG A 63 6.75 -14.82 -2.42
N PRO A 64 6.08 -13.66 -2.51
CA PRO A 64 5.00 -13.30 -1.60
C PRO A 64 3.92 -14.38 -1.54
N ASN A 65 3.39 -14.66 -0.35
CA ASN A 65 2.36 -15.66 -0.15
C ASN A 65 1.17 -15.06 0.59
N LEU A 66 0.25 -14.45 -0.18
CA LEU A 66 -0.98 -13.87 0.35
C LEU A 66 -2.05 -14.93 0.56
N ASN A 67 -2.77 -14.86 1.67
CA ASN A 67 -3.91 -15.72 1.94
C ASN A 67 -5.19 -15.13 1.32
N PHE A 68 -5.43 -15.46 0.04
CA PHE A 68 -6.58 -14.97 -0.73
C PHE A 68 -7.92 -15.52 -0.25
N GLU A 69 -7.95 -16.76 0.27
CA GLU A 69 -9.14 -17.35 0.85
C GLU A 69 -9.62 -16.54 2.06
N ARG A 70 -8.69 -16.27 2.99
CA ARG A 70 -8.97 -15.44 4.16
C ARG A 70 -9.35 -14.01 3.79
N MET A 71 -8.75 -13.46 2.72
CA MET A 71 -9.10 -12.14 2.18
C MET A 71 -10.56 -12.10 1.75
N ALA A 72 -11.01 -13.10 1.00
CA ALA A 72 -12.40 -13.21 0.55
C ALA A 72 -13.37 -13.37 1.72
N GLU A 73 -13.03 -14.21 2.72
CA GLU A 73 -13.85 -14.39 3.93
C GLU A 73 -14.04 -13.08 4.70
N ILE A 74 -12.94 -12.33 4.92
CA ILE A 74 -12.96 -11.05 5.64
C ILE A 74 -13.76 -10.01 4.85
N ALA A 75 -13.54 -9.89 3.54
CA ALA A 75 -14.29 -8.98 2.68
C ALA A 75 -15.80 -9.27 2.74
N ALA A 76 -16.16 -10.54 2.66
CA ALA A 76 -17.57 -10.99 2.73
C ALA A 76 -18.21 -10.70 4.09
N ALA A 77 -17.47 -10.90 5.19
CA ALA A 77 -17.97 -10.75 6.55
C ALA A 77 -18.09 -9.27 6.98
N THR A 78 -17.11 -8.43 6.63
CA THR A 78 -17.05 -7.04 7.09
C THR A 78 -17.76 -6.06 6.16
N LYS A 79 -17.83 -6.37 4.86
CA LYS A 79 -18.32 -5.45 3.79
C LYS A 79 -17.54 -4.13 3.69
N LEU A 80 -16.37 -4.03 4.34
CA LEU A 80 -15.51 -2.86 4.29
C LEU A 80 -14.54 -2.95 3.10
N PRO A 81 -14.13 -1.80 2.53
CA PRO A 81 -12.98 -1.74 1.64
C PRO A 81 -11.74 -2.30 2.35
N LEU A 82 -11.02 -3.23 1.73
CA LEU A 82 -9.79 -3.76 2.28
C LEU A 82 -8.59 -2.90 1.88
N VAL A 83 -7.61 -2.83 2.77
CA VAL A 83 -6.33 -2.15 2.55
C VAL A 83 -5.21 -3.19 2.57
N LEU A 84 -4.34 -3.15 1.56
CA LEU A 84 -3.16 -4.00 1.49
C LEU A 84 -1.92 -3.20 1.90
N HIS A 85 -1.37 -3.50 3.09
CA HIS A 85 -0.08 -3.00 3.55
C HIS A 85 1.06 -3.91 3.05
N GLY A 86 2.29 -3.37 2.99
CA GLY A 86 3.47 -4.14 2.60
C GLY A 86 3.43 -4.64 1.15
N ALA A 87 2.86 -3.87 0.23
CA ALA A 87 2.66 -4.31 -1.14
C ALA A 87 3.89 -4.15 -2.07
N SER A 88 4.98 -3.54 -1.60
CA SER A 88 6.24 -3.48 -2.36
C SER A 88 6.77 -4.88 -2.64
N GLY A 89 7.00 -5.23 -3.92
CA GLY A 89 7.49 -6.55 -4.32
C GLY A 89 6.42 -7.65 -4.47
N ILE A 90 5.15 -7.35 -4.22
CA ILE A 90 4.06 -8.27 -4.58
C ILE A 90 3.87 -8.26 -6.09
N LEU A 91 3.70 -9.45 -6.68
CA LEU A 91 3.55 -9.61 -8.12
C LEU A 91 2.22 -9.06 -8.63
N ASP A 92 2.19 -8.55 -9.86
CA ASP A 92 1.02 -7.90 -10.44
C ASP A 92 -0.21 -8.82 -10.51
N ASP A 93 -0.03 -10.12 -10.77
CA ASP A 93 -1.11 -11.13 -10.74
C ASP A 93 -1.75 -11.26 -9.35
N GLN A 94 -0.94 -11.25 -8.30
CA GLN A 94 -1.41 -11.31 -6.92
C GLN A 94 -2.11 -10.00 -6.51
N ILE A 95 -1.61 -8.85 -6.96
CA ILE A 95 -2.27 -7.55 -6.76
C ILE A 95 -3.64 -7.54 -7.43
N GLN A 96 -3.73 -8.01 -8.68
CA GLN A 96 -5.00 -8.08 -9.39
C GLN A 96 -6.01 -9.00 -8.67
N GLN A 97 -5.56 -10.14 -8.16
CA GLN A 97 -6.40 -11.04 -7.38
C GLN A 97 -6.87 -10.37 -6.08
N ALA A 98 -5.99 -9.66 -5.37
CA ALA A 98 -6.37 -8.92 -4.16
C ALA A 98 -7.41 -7.84 -4.44
N ILE A 99 -7.28 -7.10 -5.55
CA ILE A 99 -8.26 -6.09 -5.99
C ILE A 99 -9.62 -6.73 -6.26
N GLN A 100 -9.67 -7.87 -6.95
CA GLN A 100 -10.92 -8.60 -7.23
C GLN A 100 -11.61 -9.08 -5.94
N LEU A 101 -10.84 -9.32 -4.87
CA LEU A 101 -11.32 -9.76 -3.56
C LEU A 101 -11.65 -8.62 -2.58
N GLY A 102 -11.66 -7.37 -3.05
CA GLY A 102 -12.13 -6.22 -2.27
C GLY A 102 -11.04 -5.29 -1.76
N THR A 103 -9.78 -5.47 -2.18
CA THR A 103 -8.72 -4.49 -1.88
C THR A 103 -8.97 -3.20 -2.68
N ALA A 104 -9.22 -2.11 -1.97
CA ALA A 104 -9.51 -0.80 -2.55
C ALA A 104 -8.36 0.22 -2.36
N LYS A 105 -7.43 -0.04 -1.45
CA LYS A 105 -6.25 0.79 -1.19
C LYS A 105 -5.01 -0.10 -1.06
N ILE A 106 -3.89 0.35 -1.63
CA ILE A 106 -2.62 -0.39 -1.62
C ILE A 106 -1.50 0.56 -1.22
N ASN A 107 -0.76 0.18 -0.17
CA ASN A 107 0.36 0.97 0.34
C ASN A 107 1.69 0.44 -0.21
N ILE A 108 2.45 1.33 -0.89
CA ILE A 108 3.77 1.03 -1.45
C ILE A 108 4.76 2.07 -0.93
N ASN A 109 5.79 1.65 -0.20
CA ASN A 109 6.81 2.53 0.34
C ASN A 109 8.22 2.10 -0.09
N THR A 110 8.62 0.86 0.15
CA THR A 110 9.98 0.36 -0.10
C THR A 110 10.41 0.56 -1.56
N GLU A 111 9.56 0.19 -2.53
CA GLU A 111 9.86 0.41 -3.96
C GLU A 111 10.05 1.90 -4.29
N VAL A 112 9.22 2.79 -3.72
CA VAL A 112 9.33 4.24 -3.94
C VAL A 112 10.67 4.76 -3.44
N ASN A 113 11.06 4.38 -2.21
CA ASN A 113 12.34 4.75 -1.62
C ASN A 113 13.53 4.20 -2.42
N THR A 114 13.42 2.96 -2.88
CA THR A 114 14.48 2.29 -3.66
C THR A 114 14.74 2.97 -4.99
N VAL A 115 13.68 3.26 -5.77
CA VAL A 115 13.86 3.92 -7.08
C VAL A 115 14.38 5.34 -6.91
N TRP A 116 13.90 6.07 -5.91
CA TRP A 116 14.37 7.43 -5.60
C TRP A 116 15.84 7.43 -5.22
N THR A 117 16.23 6.61 -4.24
CA THR A 117 17.62 6.52 -3.76
C THR A 117 18.57 6.12 -4.88
N SER A 118 18.18 5.12 -5.71
CA SER A 118 18.99 4.70 -6.86
C SER A 118 19.19 5.82 -7.87
N ALA A 119 18.13 6.55 -8.22
CA ALA A 119 18.21 7.64 -9.19
C ALA A 119 19.06 8.81 -8.67
N VAL A 120 18.88 9.19 -7.42
CA VAL A 120 19.66 10.25 -6.76
C VAL A 120 21.15 9.87 -6.66
N THR A 121 21.44 8.63 -6.27
CA THR A 121 22.83 8.14 -6.20
C THR A 121 23.51 8.19 -7.56
N LYS A 122 22.85 7.75 -8.63
CA LYS A 122 23.38 7.84 -10.00
C LYS A 122 23.62 9.29 -10.43
N ALA A 123 22.70 10.19 -10.12
CA ALA A 123 22.83 11.61 -10.46
C ALA A 123 24.00 12.27 -9.71
N LEU A 124 24.22 11.96 -8.44
CA LEU A 124 25.35 12.42 -7.65
C LEU A 124 26.68 11.90 -8.20
N GLN A 125 26.73 10.62 -8.59
CA GLN A 125 27.95 10.04 -9.17
C GLN A 125 28.32 10.65 -10.52
N ALA A 126 27.32 10.97 -11.35
CA ALA A 126 27.52 11.53 -12.69
C ALA A 126 28.00 13.01 -12.66
N LYS A 127 27.67 13.80 -11.62
CA LYS A 127 27.93 15.24 -11.57
C LYS A 127 28.56 15.65 -10.24
N ARG A 128 29.74 15.12 -9.93
CA ARG A 128 30.47 15.41 -8.67
C ARG A 128 30.81 16.88 -8.41
N SER A 129 30.83 17.73 -9.43
CA SER A 129 31.16 19.16 -9.31
C SER A 129 29.95 20.09 -9.41
N ASN A 130 28.74 19.58 -9.43
CA ASN A 130 27.55 20.40 -9.55
C ASN A 130 27.03 20.79 -8.15
N HIS A 131 27.03 22.10 -7.86
CA HIS A 131 26.48 22.64 -6.61
C HIS A 131 24.98 22.89 -6.68
N ASP A 132 24.35 22.70 -7.86
CA ASP A 132 22.90 22.82 -8.04
C ASP A 132 22.18 21.52 -7.66
N PRO A 133 21.31 21.52 -6.63
CA PRO A 133 20.57 20.34 -6.22
C PRO A 133 19.44 19.96 -7.20
N GLN A 134 18.99 20.87 -8.05
CA GLN A 134 17.82 20.67 -8.92
C GLN A 134 17.92 19.44 -9.83
N PRO A 135 19.02 19.20 -10.56
CA PRO A 135 19.13 18.00 -11.41
C PRO A 135 19.07 16.69 -10.62
N ILE A 136 19.60 16.70 -9.38
CA ILE A 136 19.60 15.52 -8.48
C ILE A 136 18.19 15.23 -8.01
N LEU A 137 17.48 16.24 -7.50
CA LEU A 137 16.08 16.12 -7.06
C LEU A 137 15.15 15.74 -8.22
N THR A 138 15.40 16.32 -9.40
CA THR A 138 14.62 15.99 -10.61
C THR A 138 14.76 14.52 -11.01
N ALA A 139 15.97 13.95 -10.92
CA ALA A 139 16.17 12.52 -11.20
C ALA A 139 15.36 11.63 -10.26
N GLY A 140 15.36 11.91 -8.96
CA GLY A 140 14.55 11.19 -7.97
C GLY A 140 13.05 11.34 -8.23
N LYS A 141 12.57 12.57 -8.49
CA LYS A 141 11.17 12.84 -8.82
C LYS A 141 10.69 12.07 -10.05
N GLN A 142 11.49 12.05 -11.12
CA GLN A 142 11.16 11.32 -12.34
C GLN A 142 11.09 9.81 -12.10
N ALA A 143 12.03 9.24 -11.33
CA ALA A 143 12.01 7.82 -11.01
C ALA A 143 10.75 7.42 -10.25
N ILE A 144 10.32 8.23 -9.27
CA ILE A 144 9.04 8.01 -8.56
C ILE A 144 7.86 8.10 -9.54
N ALA A 145 7.82 9.11 -10.40
CA ALA A 145 6.72 9.30 -11.35
C ALA A 145 6.53 8.08 -12.26
N TYR A 146 7.64 7.53 -12.80
CA TYR A 146 7.59 6.31 -13.62
C TYR A 146 7.09 5.09 -12.83
N LEU A 147 7.54 4.91 -11.58
CA LEU A 147 7.06 3.82 -10.74
C LEU A 147 5.55 3.95 -10.46
N VAL A 148 5.10 5.15 -10.06
CA VAL A 148 3.68 5.41 -9.77
C VAL A 148 2.82 5.15 -11.01
N GLU A 149 3.25 5.61 -12.19
CA GLU A 149 2.53 5.34 -13.44
C GLU A 149 2.43 3.84 -13.73
N ALA A 150 3.53 3.09 -13.55
CA ALA A 150 3.54 1.64 -13.72
C ALA A 150 2.57 0.94 -12.74
N LYS A 151 2.57 1.34 -11.46
CA LYS A 151 1.63 0.80 -10.46
C LYS A 151 0.18 1.18 -10.78
N MET A 152 -0.10 2.40 -11.23
CA MET A 152 -1.44 2.79 -11.66
C MET A 152 -1.95 1.95 -12.85
N LYS A 153 -1.06 1.58 -13.78
CA LYS A 153 -1.38 0.64 -14.86
C LYS A 153 -1.69 -0.74 -14.29
N ALA A 154 -0.80 -1.29 -13.46
CA ALA A 154 -0.96 -2.60 -12.84
C ALA A 154 -2.24 -2.69 -11.98
N PHE A 155 -2.66 -1.61 -11.35
CA PHE A 155 -3.88 -1.55 -10.52
C PHE A 155 -5.16 -1.24 -11.32
N HIS A 156 -5.05 -1.05 -12.64
CA HIS A 156 -6.16 -0.69 -13.54
C HIS A 156 -6.92 0.57 -13.10
N VAL A 157 -6.20 1.58 -12.58
CA VAL A 157 -6.81 2.85 -12.12
C VAL A 157 -6.60 4.02 -13.09
N LEU A 158 -5.84 3.84 -14.17
CA LEU A 158 -5.65 4.89 -15.17
C LEU A 158 -6.99 5.29 -15.81
N GLY A 159 -7.20 6.60 -15.96
CA GLY A 159 -8.39 7.16 -16.59
C GLY A 159 -9.66 7.09 -15.75
N LYS A 160 -9.59 6.62 -14.50
CA LYS A 160 -10.78 6.55 -13.61
C LYS A 160 -11.09 7.85 -12.88
N SER A 161 -10.18 8.84 -12.87
CA SER A 161 -10.38 10.14 -12.21
C SER A 161 -11.56 10.96 -12.79
N THR A 162 -11.86 10.77 -14.07
CA THR A 162 -13.00 11.45 -14.73
C THR A 162 -14.37 10.97 -14.26
N ARG A 163 -14.46 9.79 -13.60
CA ARG A 163 -15.72 9.31 -13.02
C ARG A 163 -16.08 10.01 -11.71
N LEU A 164 -15.11 10.56 -10.99
CA LEU A 164 -15.34 11.26 -9.72
C LEU A 164 -15.93 12.65 -9.93
N SER A 165 -15.58 13.34 -11.02
CA SER A 165 -16.10 14.67 -11.35
C SER A 165 -17.54 14.66 -11.88
N SER A 166 -18.12 13.51 -12.21
CA SER A 166 -19.52 13.36 -12.63
C SER A 166 -20.46 12.93 -11.49
N MET A 167 -19.95 12.75 -10.28
CA MET A 167 -20.71 12.32 -9.10
C MET A 167 -20.76 13.39 -7.99
N SER A 168 -20.22 14.59 -8.24
CA SER A 168 -20.28 15.77 -7.35
C SER A 168 -21.36 16.76 -7.75
#